data_1a1a1012451fd80de8aab4a7e8676f15
#
_entry.id   1a1a1012451fd80de8aab4a7e8676f15
#
_cell.length_a   1.000
_cell.length_b   1.000
_cell.length_c   1.000
_cell.angle_alpha   90.00
_cell.angle_beta   90.00
_cell.angle_gamma   90.00
#
_symmetry.space_group_name_H-M   'P 1'
#
loop_
_entity.id
_entity.type
_entity.pdbx_description
1 polymer ?
#
loop_
_entity_poly.entity_id
_entity_poly.type
_entity_poly.pdbx_seq_one_letter_code
_entity_poly.pdbx_strand_id
1 'polypeptide(L)'
;MYQNSVDLMGFLGADAESRTTRDGVPLTVLSLATKRSWKNSQGEWESHTDWHRVTCFGQVAEFGASLRKGAHIHITGYLCSREIEKNGAGRGKKSGANGKVRAWEVRAIRIAKLDRAVQEDPSTDIPADDPAF
;
A
#
# COMPACT_ATOMS: atom_id res chain seq x y z
N MET A 1 4.77 -12.40 -24.67
CA MET A 1 5.09 -12.64 -23.30
C MET A 1 4.85 -11.42 -22.46
N TYR A 2 4.35 -11.59 -21.25
CA TYR A 2 4.10 -10.47 -20.39
C TYR A 2 4.76 -10.67 -19.04
N GLN A 3 5.13 -9.59 -18.41
CA GLN A 3 5.71 -9.68 -17.09
C GLN A 3 5.22 -8.52 -16.25
N ASN A 4 4.83 -8.78 -15.01
CA ASN A 4 4.29 -7.76 -14.14
C ASN A 4 4.64 -8.17 -12.73
N SER A 5 5.57 -7.47 -12.12
CA SER A 5 6.08 -7.85 -10.85
C SER A 5 6.42 -6.61 -10.04
N VAL A 6 6.05 -6.60 -8.80
CA VAL A 6 6.30 -5.47 -7.93
C VAL A 6 6.80 -5.98 -6.60
N ASP A 7 7.83 -5.36 -6.07
CA ASP A 7 8.32 -5.65 -4.75
C ASP A 7 8.34 -4.36 -4.00
N LEU A 8 7.73 -4.32 -2.85
CA LEU A 8 7.70 -3.12 -2.05
C LEU A 8 8.09 -3.48 -0.61
N MET A 9 8.82 -2.63 0.01
CA MET A 9 9.20 -2.83 1.39
C MET A 9 8.97 -1.52 2.09
N GLY A 10 8.23 -1.50 3.15
CA GLY A 10 7.93 -0.27 3.86
C GLY A 10 7.11 -0.51 5.09
N PHE A 11 6.42 0.54 5.52
CA PHE A 11 5.67 0.46 6.77
C PHE A 11 4.20 0.72 6.54
N LEU A 12 3.36 0.07 7.31
CA LEU A 12 1.93 0.29 7.17
C LEU A 12 1.54 1.58 7.87
N GLY A 13 0.70 2.34 7.23
CA GLY A 13 0.26 3.59 7.81
C GLY A 13 -0.99 3.45 8.63
N ALA A 14 -1.60 2.29 8.63
CA ALA A 14 -2.81 2.07 9.39
C ALA A 14 -2.96 0.58 9.60
N ASP A 15 -3.86 0.19 10.49
CA ASP A 15 -4.12 -1.21 10.69
C ASP A 15 -4.75 -1.77 9.41
N ALA A 16 -4.55 -3.04 9.18
CA ALA A 16 -5.10 -3.68 8.00
C ALA A 16 -6.62 -3.61 8.04
N GLU A 17 -7.22 -3.49 6.88
CA GLU A 17 -8.64 -3.40 6.82
C GLU A 17 -9.20 -4.64 6.19
N SER A 18 -10.01 -5.40 6.88
CA SER A 18 -10.58 -6.61 6.36
C SER A 18 -11.93 -6.36 5.75
N ARG A 19 -12.18 -6.94 4.61
CA ARG A 19 -13.46 -6.81 3.94
C ARG A 19 -13.85 -8.12 3.32
N THR A 20 -15.05 -8.23 2.81
CA THR A 20 -15.50 -9.41 2.16
C THR A 20 -16.10 -9.00 0.84
N THR A 21 -15.77 -9.67 -0.23
CA THR A 21 -16.30 -9.29 -1.51
C THR A 21 -17.73 -9.75 -1.58
N ARG A 22 -18.44 -9.36 -2.66
CA ARG A 22 -19.75 -9.72 -2.80
C ARG A 22 -19.87 -11.17 -2.87
N ASP A 23 -18.92 -11.93 -3.36
CA ASP A 23 -19.00 -13.34 -3.43
C ASP A 23 -18.53 -14.02 -2.17
N GLY A 24 -18.31 -13.29 -1.13
CA GLY A 24 -17.90 -13.92 0.11
C GLY A 24 -16.42 -14.19 0.25
N VAL A 25 -15.61 -13.65 -0.60
CA VAL A 25 -14.19 -13.93 -0.53
C VAL A 25 -13.50 -12.94 0.40
N PRO A 26 -12.67 -13.41 1.31
CA PRO A 26 -11.98 -12.51 2.21
C PRO A 26 -10.98 -11.64 1.46
N LEU A 27 -10.90 -10.41 1.85
CA LEU A 27 -10.05 -9.46 1.21
C LEU A 27 -9.45 -8.56 2.27
N THR A 28 -8.18 -8.28 2.20
CA THR A 28 -7.54 -7.36 3.13
C THR A 28 -6.91 -6.24 2.33
N VAL A 29 -7.07 -5.03 2.80
CA VAL A 29 -6.52 -3.87 2.14
C VAL A 29 -5.48 -3.27 3.08
N LEU A 30 -4.31 -2.99 2.55
CA LEU A 30 -3.23 -2.42 3.32
C LEU A 30 -2.81 -1.11 2.69
N SER A 31 -2.36 -0.19 3.52
CA SER A 31 -1.87 1.07 3.05
C SER A 31 -0.40 1.08 3.39
N LEU A 32 0.44 0.91 2.41
CA LEU A 32 1.87 0.78 2.62
C LEU A 32 2.61 2.02 2.19
N ALA A 33 3.48 2.50 3.03
CA ALA A 33 4.26 3.68 2.72
C ALA A 33 5.67 3.32 2.36
N THR A 34 6.15 3.88 1.27
CA THR A 34 7.57 3.79 0.96
C THR A 34 8.04 5.21 0.83
N LYS A 35 9.29 5.46 1.15
CA LYS A 35 9.78 6.80 1.16
C LYS A 35 10.96 6.94 0.23
N ARG A 36 11.07 8.02 -0.47
CA ARG A 36 12.22 8.25 -1.31
C ARG A 36 12.78 9.61 -0.94
N SER A 37 14.08 9.75 -1.06
CA SER A 37 14.74 10.99 -0.70
C SER A 37 15.68 11.37 -1.79
N TRP A 38 15.91 12.64 -1.94
CA TRP A 38 16.82 13.10 -2.96
C TRP A 38 17.37 14.46 -2.55
N LYS A 39 18.42 14.92 -3.23
CA LYS A 39 18.99 16.18 -2.92
C LYS A 39 18.48 17.17 -3.92
N ASN A 40 18.01 18.29 -3.51
CA ASN A 40 17.45 19.25 -4.45
C ASN A 40 18.58 20.12 -4.99
N SER A 41 18.25 21.07 -5.82
CA SER A 41 19.25 21.86 -6.48
C SER A 41 20.02 22.73 -5.52
N GLN A 42 19.54 22.92 -4.32
CA GLN A 42 20.26 23.71 -3.39
C GLN A 42 21.05 22.87 -2.44
N GLY A 43 21.21 21.62 -2.71
CA GLY A 43 21.98 20.76 -1.87
C GLY A 43 21.27 20.28 -0.63
N GLU A 44 19.99 20.53 -0.52
CA GLU A 44 19.26 20.11 0.65
C GLU A 44 18.53 18.83 0.40
N TRP A 45 18.34 18.02 1.42
CA TRP A 45 17.63 16.78 1.27
C TRP A 45 16.13 16.97 1.37
N GLU A 46 15.41 16.31 0.49
CA GLU A 46 13.97 16.35 0.52
C GLU A 46 13.50 14.93 0.49
N SER A 47 12.33 14.67 0.98
CA SER A 47 11.80 13.32 0.94
C SER A 47 10.31 13.36 0.63
N HIS A 48 9.81 12.25 0.17
CA HIS A 48 8.42 12.14 -0.19
C HIS A 48 7.95 10.74 0.11
N THR A 49 6.77 10.62 0.67
CA THR A 49 6.23 9.32 0.98
C THR A 49 5.20 8.97 -0.08
N ASP A 50 5.35 7.79 -0.65
CA ASP A 50 4.38 7.31 -1.62
C ASP A 50 3.52 6.31 -0.89
N TRP A 51 2.21 6.42 -1.07
CA TRP A 51 1.29 5.50 -0.45
C TRP A 51 0.77 4.52 -1.47
N HIS A 52 0.86 3.25 -1.13
CA HIS A 52 0.44 2.22 -2.07
C HIS A 52 -0.74 1.47 -1.50
N ARG A 53 -1.73 1.25 -2.32
CA ARG A 53 -2.87 0.46 -1.91
C ARG A 53 -2.56 -0.95 -2.27
N VAL A 54 -2.54 -1.82 -1.29
CA VAL A 54 -2.21 -3.21 -1.50
C VAL A 54 -3.40 -4.06 -1.14
N THR A 55 -3.80 -4.94 -2.02
CA THR A 55 -4.94 -5.80 -1.75
C THR A 55 -4.46 -7.23 -1.68
N CYS A 56 -5.06 -7.99 -0.79
CA CYS A 56 -4.69 -9.37 -0.58
C CYS A 56 -5.92 -10.24 -0.56
N PHE A 57 -5.84 -11.41 -1.16
CA PHE A 57 -6.95 -12.33 -1.16
C PHE A 57 -6.53 -13.69 -0.65
N GLY A 58 -7.45 -14.47 -0.19
CA GLY A 58 -7.16 -15.84 0.22
C GLY A 58 -6.27 -15.92 1.45
N GLN A 59 -5.33 -16.79 1.43
CA GLN A 59 -4.49 -16.96 2.58
C GLN A 59 -3.64 -15.73 2.87
N VAL A 60 -3.24 -15.04 1.85
CA VAL A 60 -2.46 -13.84 2.05
C VAL A 60 -3.32 -12.82 2.77
N ALA A 61 -4.62 -12.81 2.50
CA ALA A 61 -5.49 -11.87 3.16
C ALA A 61 -5.60 -12.20 4.65
N GLU A 62 -5.58 -13.46 4.99
CA GLU A 62 -5.68 -13.82 6.37
C GLU A 62 -4.45 -13.36 7.13
N PHE A 63 -3.29 -13.56 6.54
CA PHE A 63 -2.09 -13.11 7.22
C PHE A 63 -2.10 -11.59 7.28
N GLY A 64 -2.47 -10.95 6.18
CA GLY A 64 -2.47 -9.50 6.15
C GLY A 64 -3.42 -8.89 7.15
N ALA A 65 -4.50 -9.57 7.45
CA ALA A 65 -5.48 -9.01 8.36
C ALA A 65 -4.93 -8.82 9.76
N SER A 66 -3.86 -9.51 10.08
CA SER A 66 -3.31 -9.37 11.40
C SER A 66 -2.31 -8.24 11.51
N LEU A 67 -2.01 -7.57 10.42
CA LEU A 67 -0.98 -6.55 10.46
C LEU A 67 -1.51 -5.25 11.02
N ARG A 68 -0.66 -4.54 11.75
CA ARG A 68 -1.08 -3.31 12.36
C ARG A 68 -0.26 -2.13 11.92
N LYS A 69 -0.75 -0.97 12.20
CA LYS A 69 -0.08 0.23 11.84
C LYS A 69 1.35 0.17 12.34
N GLY A 70 2.28 0.57 11.53
CA GLY A 70 3.68 0.55 11.88
C GLY A 70 4.41 -0.71 11.51
N ALA A 71 3.71 -1.72 11.07
CA ALA A 71 4.38 -2.97 10.73
C ALA A 71 5.32 -2.76 9.57
N HIS A 72 6.48 -3.37 9.64
CA HIS A 72 7.46 -3.26 8.58
C HIS A 72 7.35 -4.54 7.78
N ILE A 73 6.99 -4.43 6.52
CA ILE A 73 6.73 -5.62 5.72
C ILE A 73 7.29 -5.50 4.34
N HIS A 74 7.45 -6.64 3.72
CA HIS A 74 7.91 -6.73 2.34
C HIS A 74 6.80 -7.45 1.58
N ILE A 75 6.35 -6.85 0.51
CA ILE A 75 5.29 -7.41 -0.28
C ILE A 75 5.77 -7.72 -1.66
N THR A 76 5.43 -8.89 -2.16
CA THR A 76 5.73 -9.27 -3.51
C THR A 76 4.41 -9.48 -4.20
N GLY A 77 4.23 -8.90 -5.34
CA GLY A 77 2.96 -9.05 -6.05
C GLY A 77 3.01 -8.45 -7.43
N TYR A 78 1.90 -7.94 -7.87
CA TYR A 78 1.85 -7.35 -9.21
C TYR A 78 0.92 -6.16 -9.22
N LEU A 79 1.06 -5.35 -10.23
CA LEU A 79 0.28 -4.14 -10.33
C LEU A 79 -0.97 -4.45 -11.12
N CYS A 80 -2.10 -4.06 -10.67
CA CYS A 80 -3.30 -4.28 -11.44
C CYS A 80 -4.18 -3.04 -11.40
N SER A 81 -5.03 -2.91 -12.38
CA SER A 81 -5.90 -1.76 -12.47
C SER A 81 -7.32 -2.24 -12.72
N ARG A 82 -8.25 -1.39 -12.39
CA ARG A 82 -9.63 -1.70 -12.67
C ARG A 82 -10.34 -0.38 -12.87
N GLU A 83 -11.44 -0.42 -13.54
CA GLU A 83 -12.20 0.79 -13.77
C GLU A 83 -13.22 0.94 -12.68
N ILE A 84 -13.34 2.10 -12.13
CA ILE A 84 -14.34 2.33 -11.13
C ILE A 84 -15.22 3.41 -11.61
N GLU A 85 -16.49 3.29 -11.33
CA GLU A 85 -17.38 4.29 -11.72
C GLU A 85 -17.33 5.38 -10.82
N LYS A 86 -17.10 6.49 -11.16
CA LYS A 86 -17.02 7.55 -10.27
C LYS A 86 -18.23 8.15 -10.08
N ASN A 87 -19.15 7.66 -9.73
CA ASN A 87 -20.37 8.24 -9.57
C ASN A 87 -20.38 9.38 -8.97
N GLY A 88 -20.06 9.95 -9.01
CA GLY A 88 -20.23 11.03 -8.55
C GLY A 88 -20.37 11.58 -7.82
N ALA A 89 -20.47 11.36 -7.69
CA ALA A 89 -20.57 11.83 -6.85
C ALA A 89 -20.66 13.02 -7.07
N GLY A 90 -21.04 13.28 -7.40
CA GLY A 90 -21.31 14.39 -7.38
C GLY A 90 -20.67 15.33 -7.86
N ARG A 91 -20.23 15.62 -7.84
CA ARG A 91 -19.72 16.64 -8.08
C ARG A 91 -19.32 16.67 -9.24
N GLY A 92 -19.18 16.45 -9.58
CA GLY A 92 -18.82 16.55 -10.48
C GLY A 92 -19.13 16.68 -11.60
N LYS A 93 -19.33 16.64 -11.92
CA LYS A 93 -19.62 16.76 -12.79
C LYS A 93 -19.36 16.75 -13.92
N LYS A 94 -19.16 16.84 -14.31
CA LYS A 94 -18.97 17.00 -15.26
C LYS A 94 -18.47 16.29 -16.00
N SER A 95 -18.12 16.02 -16.24
CA SER A 95 -17.53 15.46 -16.85
C SER A 95 -17.86 14.54 -17.21
N GLY A 96 -18.19 14.37 -17.01
CA GLY A 96 -18.55 13.63 -17.15
C GLY A 96 -18.67 12.64 -17.68
N ALA A 97 -18.50 12.66 -18.07
CA ALA A 97 -18.61 11.80 -18.74
C ALA A 97 -18.81 10.62 -18.20
N ASN A 98 -18.79 9.88 -18.05
CA ASN A 98 -19.08 8.81 -17.54
C ASN A 98 -18.40 8.57 -16.48
N GLY A 99 -17.78 9.19 -15.95
CA GLY A 99 -17.25 8.89 -14.82
C GLY A 99 -16.53 7.67 -14.62
N LYS A 100 -15.84 7.18 -15.48
CA LYS A 100 -15.07 6.02 -15.23
C LYS A 100 -13.66 6.42 -15.06
N VAL A 101 -13.01 5.94 -14.01
CA VAL A 101 -11.61 6.22 -13.82
C VAL A 101 -10.92 4.94 -13.58
N ARG A 102 -9.65 4.89 -13.85
CA ARG A 102 -8.87 3.68 -13.69
C ARG A 102 -8.13 3.78 -12.38
N ALA A 103 -8.28 2.82 -11.54
CA ALA A 103 -7.60 2.79 -10.27
C ALA A 103 -6.54 1.71 -10.29
N TRP A 104 -5.39 1.99 -9.72
CA TRP A 104 -4.29 1.05 -9.70
C TRP A 104 -4.02 0.59 -8.29
N GLU A 105 -3.63 -0.63 -8.15
CA GLU A 105 -3.29 -1.15 -6.85
C GLU A 105 -2.30 -2.28 -7.01
N VAL A 106 -1.66 -2.66 -5.93
CA VAL A 106 -0.72 -3.76 -5.97
C VAL A 106 -1.45 -4.95 -5.37
N ARG A 107 -1.49 -6.07 -6.07
CA ARG A 107 -2.12 -7.26 -5.55
C ARG A 107 -1.02 -8.12 -4.99
N ALA A 108 -1.02 -8.35 -3.68
CA ALA A 108 0.06 -9.09 -3.04
C ALA A 108 -0.11 -10.59 -3.20
N ILE A 109 0.98 -11.28 -3.50
CA ILE A 109 0.92 -12.72 -3.52
C ILE A 109 1.75 -13.24 -2.38
N ARG A 110 2.54 -12.41 -1.72
CA ARG A 110 3.30 -12.84 -0.58
C ARG A 110 3.62 -11.66 0.30
N ILE A 111 3.57 -11.84 1.58
CA ILE A 111 3.91 -10.78 2.52
C ILE A 111 4.82 -11.37 3.56
N ALA A 112 5.92 -10.70 3.84
CA ALA A 112 6.84 -11.12 4.87
C ALA A 112 6.92 -10.01 5.89
N LYS A 113 6.80 -10.33 7.16
CA LYS A 113 6.88 -9.33 8.19
C LYS A 113 8.32 -9.25 8.61
N LEU A 114 8.85 -8.07 8.56
CA LEU A 114 10.25 -7.88 8.84
C LEU A 114 10.60 -7.46 10.24
N ASP A 115 9.59 -7.13 11.04
CA ASP A 115 9.88 -6.68 12.37
C ASP A 115 10.48 -7.78 13.13
N ARG A 116 11.45 -7.59 13.95
CA ARG A 116 11.99 -8.53 14.67
C ARG A 116 11.35 -8.64 15.85
N ALA A 117 11.17 -9.61 16.33
CA ALA A 117 10.47 -9.74 17.47
C ALA A 117 11.12 -9.14 18.50
N VAL A 118 12.17 -9.05 18.56
CA VAL A 118 12.76 -8.52 19.56
C VAL A 118 12.85 -7.30 19.67
N GLN A 119 12.79 -6.66 19.35
CA GLN A 119 13.01 -5.55 19.35
C GLN A 119 12.76 -4.87 20.14
N GLU A 120 12.80 -4.35 20.48
CA GLU A 120 12.60 -3.81 21.33
C GLU A 120 12.79 -2.48 21.43
N ASP A 121 13.25 -1.73 20.98
CA ASP A 121 13.43 -0.45 21.05
C ASP A 121 12.59 0.20 20.17
N PRO A 122 11.52 0.48 20.50
CA PRO A 122 10.58 1.04 19.69
C PRO A 122 11.01 2.27 19.08
N SER A 123 11.80 2.92 19.66
CA SER A 123 12.06 4.17 19.16
C SER A 123 12.70 4.05 17.83
N THR A 124 13.23 2.97 17.56
CA THR A 124 13.87 2.98 16.38
C THR A 124 13.05 2.59 15.30
N ASP A 125 11.99 2.14 15.56
CA ASP A 125 11.25 1.69 14.58
C ASP A 125 10.82 2.47 13.59
N ILE A 126 10.17 3.30 13.67
CA ILE A 126 9.59 4.00 12.72
C ILE A 126 10.27 5.04 12.30
N PRO A 127 10.87 5.03 11.36
CA PRO A 127 11.53 6.11 10.91
C PRO A 127 10.70 6.98 10.25
N ALA A 128 9.74 7.20 10.68
CA ALA A 128 8.88 8.02 10.08
C ALA A 128 9.53 9.15 9.49
N ASP A 129 10.37 9.70 10.11
CA ASP A 129 10.87 10.84 9.56
C ASP A 129 12.19 10.62 9.08
N ASP A 130 12.66 9.55 9.09
CA ASP A 130 13.90 9.35 8.72
C ASP A 130 14.08 9.38 7.30
N PRO A 131 14.60 10.27 6.77
CA PRO A 131 14.70 10.40 5.43
C PRO A 131 15.72 9.57 4.89
N ALA A 132 16.42 9.07 5.57
CA ALA A 132 17.33 8.46 5.10
C ALA A 132 17.02 7.25 4.64
N PHE A 133 16.77 6.78 4.20
CA PHE A 133 16.62 5.61 3.84
C PHE A 133 16.31 5.43 2.77
#